data_d7d9727c44c3497166733e0b48aea070
#
_entry.id   d7d9727c44c3497166733e0b48aea070
#
_cell.length_a   1.000
_cell.length_b   1.000
_cell.length_c   1.000
_cell.angle_alpha   90.00
_cell.angle_beta   90.00
_cell.angle_gamma   90.00
#
_symmetry.space_group_name_H-M   'P 1'
#
loop_
_entity.id
_entity.type
_entity.pdbx_description
1 polymer ?
#
loop_
_entity_poly.entity_id
_entity_poly.type
_entity_poly.pdbx_seq_one_letter_code
_entity_poly.pdbx_strand_id
1 'polypeptide(L)'
;MGFYRGPNIVTDGLVFAVDAGSTRSYPGSGTTVTSLVGSATGALNNGVGFTSSFGGGFTFDGTDDNISIGSSILNVDAFTVEAIVNITSTGNSNKTIFSAGNNSSAGIWFLKHRSGLGNRLVMHGYDGVNPRVNVQSTNVVPDAENAYVAVTFNGTSYQLYINGVADGNSVSDNKVGATSSNFIASNIGTNSYAPGTIYAVRLYNKALSATEVAQNFNSQKSRFVI
;
A
#
# COMPACT_ATOMS: atom_id res chain seq x y z
N MET A 1 0.57 17.39 -32.61
CA MET A 1 0.89 16.06 -32.02
C MET A 1 -0.01 15.86 -30.82
N GLY A 2 -0.92 14.89 -30.88
CA GLY A 2 -1.74 14.54 -29.73
C GLY A 2 -0.88 13.86 -28.68
N PHE A 3 -0.84 14.41 -27.46
CA PHE A 3 -0.23 13.71 -26.36
C PHE A 3 -1.14 12.52 -25.99
N TYR A 4 -0.66 11.31 -26.22
CA TYR A 4 -1.32 10.11 -25.74
C TYR A 4 -1.22 10.11 -24.22
N ARG A 5 -2.24 10.56 -23.54
CA ARG A 5 -2.40 10.32 -22.11
C ARG A 5 -2.93 8.89 -21.98
N GLY A 6 -2.20 8.04 -21.30
CA GLY A 6 -2.70 6.73 -20.89
C GLY A 6 -4.04 6.85 -20.14
N PRO A 7 -4.70 5.74 -19.83
CA PRO A 7 -5.95 5.76 -19.08
C PRO A 7 -5.74 6.52 -17.75
N ASN A 8 -6.76 7.27 -17.31
CA ASN A 8 -6.75 7.87 -15.99
C ASN A 8 -6.88 6.78 -14.93
N ILE A 9 -6.37 7.02 -13.72
CA ILE A 9 -6.68 6.16 -12.57
C ILE A 9 -8.18 6.14 -12.32
N VAL A 10 -8.68 5.05 -11.75
CA VAL A 10 -10.06 4.95 -11.26
C VAL A 10 -10.23 5.92 -10.10
N THR A 11 -11.27 6.76 -10.17
CA THR A 11 -11.59 7.74 -9.11
C THR A 11 -12.83 7.35 -8.31
N ASP A 12 -13.66 6.47 -8.86
CA ASP A 12 -14.83 5.95 -8.17
C ASP A 12 -14.42 5.13 -6.94
N GLY A 13 -14.92 5.51 -5.78
CA GLY A 13 -14.57 4.89 -4.51
C GLY A 13 -13.19 5.27 -3.95
N LEU A 14 -12.43 6.15 -4.60
CA LEU A 14 -11.13 6.61 -4.10
C LEU A 14 -11.32 7.54 -2.89
N VAL A 15 -10.85 7.11 -1.72
CA VAL A 15 -11.04 7.83 -0.44
C VAL A 15 -9.74 8.42 0.13
N PHE A 16 -8.60 7.92 -0.31
CA PHE A 16 -7.28 8.42 0.06
C PHE A 16 -6.30 8.21 -1.08
N ALA A 17 -5.46 9.20 -1.33
CA ALA A 17 -4.39 9.07 -2.32
C ALA A 17 -3.22 9.98 -1.94
N VAL A 18 -2.03 9.41 -1.82
CA VAL A 18 -0.77 10.14 -1.74
C VAL A 18 0.12 9.74 -2.90
N ASP A 19 0.79 10.72 -3.47
CA ASP A 19 1.78 10.56 -4.53
C ASP A 19 2.91 11.56 -4.28
N ALA A 20 4.09 11.06 -3.95
CA ALA A 20 5.25 11.89 -3.64
C ALA A 20 5.70 12.77 -4.82
N GLY A 21 5.37 12.40 -6.05
CA GLY A 21 5.63 13.20 -7.25
C GLY A 21 4.62 14.31 -7.52
N SER A 22 3.57 14.41 -6.71
CA SER A 22 2.60 15.50 -6.79
C SER A 22 2.90 16.56 -5.71
N THR A 23 3.26 17.77 -6.13
CA THR A 23 3.49 18.87 -5.18
C THR A 23 2.25 19.24 -4.36
N ARG A 24 1.05 18.86 -4.81
CA ARG A 24 -0.20 18.97 -4.03
C ARG A 24 -0.24 17.95 -2.89
N SER A 25 0.38 16.78 -3.05
CA SER A 25 0.46 15.75 -2.01
C SER A 25 1.66 15.99 -1.10
N TYR A 26 2.82 16.26 -1.70
CA TYR A 26 4.05 16.55 -0.95
C TYR A 26 4.91 17.57 -1.72
N PRO A 27 5.27 18.71 -1.11
CA PRO A 27 6.05 19.76 -1.81
C PRO A 27 7.54 19.42 -2.00
N GLY A 28 7.98 18.23 -1.61
CA GLY A 28 9.39 17.79 -1.68
C GLY A 28 10.19 18.07 -0.41
N SER A 29 9.59 18.71 0.59
CA SER A 29 10.21 19.00 1.90
C SER A 29 9.15 19.16 2.98
N GLY A 30 9.57 19.09 4.26
CA GLY A 30 8.69 19.17 5.41
C GLY A 30 8.26 17.78 5.90
N THR A 31 7.39 17.76 6.91
CA THR A 31 6.99 16.54 7.64
C THR A 31 5.52 16.17 7.45
N THR A 32 4.84 16.82 6.51
CA THR A 32 3.39 16.57 6.28
C THR A 32 3.14 16.20 4.83
N VAL A 33 2.38 15.14 4.63
CA VAL A 33 1.81 14.76 3.34
C VAL A 33 0.31 14.98 3.35
N THR A 34 -0.25 15.42 2.23
CA THR A 34 -1.70 15.70 2.07
C THR A 34 -2.29 14.72 1.06
N SER A 35 -3.44 14.17 1.38
CA SER A 35 -4.17 13.34 0.41
C SER A 35 -4.64 14.18 -0.78
N LEU A 36 -4.55 13.63 -1.97
CA LEU A 36 -5.06 14.25 -3.21
C LEU A 36 -6.58 14.23 -3.30
N VAL A 37 -7.25 13.47 -2.43
CA VAL A 37 -8.71 13.36 -2.30
C VAL A 37 -9.10 13.48 -0.82
N GLY A 38 -10.24 14.11 -0.57
CA GLY A 38 -10.65 14.39 0.81
C GLY A 38 -9.73 15.38 1.52
N SER A 39 -9.67 15.31 2.85
CA SER A 39 -8.90 16.22 3.72
C SER A 39 -7.87 15.52 4.61
N ALA A 40 -7.63 14.22 4.39
CA ALA A 40 -6.70 13.48 5.23
C ALA A 40 -5.25 13.94 5.01
N THR A 41 -4.51 14.00 6.12
CA THR A 41 -3.08 14.30 6.12
C THR A 41 -2.31 13.18 6.79
N GLY A 42 -1.03 13.07 6.49
CA GLY A 42 -0.11 12.15 7.17
C GLY A 42 1.13 12.89 7.67
N ALA A 43 1.68 12.42 8.79
CA ALA A 43 2.94 12.90 9.33
C ALA A 43 4.07 11.95 8.94
N LEU A 44 5.15 12.51 8.39
CA LEU A 44 6.40 11.81 8.13
C LEU A 44 7.18 11.75 9.45
N ASN A 45 7.47 10.55 9.93
CA ASN A 45 8.12 10.33 11.22
C ASN A 45 9.52 9.74 11.06
N ASN A 46 10.40 10.07 11.99
CA ASN A 46 11.71 9.48 12.24
C ASN A 46 12.77 9.63 11.14
N GLY A 47 12.53 10.42 10.12
CA GLY A 47 13.54 10.69 9.11
C GLY A 47 13.15 10.28 7.69
N VAL A 48 11.86 9.99 7.45
CA VAL A 48 11.38 9.72 6.08
C VAL A 48 11.96 10.75 5.10
N GLY A 49 12.74 10.25 4.15
CA GLY A 49 13.40 11.06 3.14
C GLY A 49 12.55 11.22 1.86
N PHE A 50 13.14 11.93 0.90
CA PHE A 50 12.53 12.16 -0.41
C PHE A 50 13.55 11.96 -1.52
N THR A 51 13.14 11.30 -2.60
CA THR A 51 13.90 11.23 -3.86
C THR A 51 13.08 11.82 -4.99
N SER A 52 13.73 12.51 -5.93
CA SER A 52 13.11 12.99 -7.16
C SER A 52 13.01 11.92 -8.26
N SER A 53 13.57 10.73 -8.05
CA SER A 53 13.50 9.62 -9.00
C SER A 53 12.05 9.28 -9.34
N PHE A 54 11.79 8.98 -10.61
CA PHE A 54 10.44 8.67 -11.12
C PHE A 54 9.39 9.75 -10.77
N GLY A 55 9.83 11.02 -10.68
CA GLY A 55 8.99 12.17 -10.36
C GLY A 55 8.73 12.40 -8.88
N GLY A 56 9.18 11.53 -8.00
CA GLY A 56 9.10 11.67 -6.53
C GLY A 56 8.76 10.39 -5.82
N GLY A 57 9.45 10.12 -4.70
CA GLY A 57 9.22 8.97 -3.83
C GLY A 57 9.61 9.27 -2.38
N PHE A 58 8.87 8.72 -1.43
CA PHE A 58 9.25 8.69 -0.02
C PHE A 58 10.26 7.57 0.20
N THR A 59 11.39 7.89 0.83
CA THR A 59 12.44 6.92 1.14
C THR A 59 12.41 6.56 2.62
N PHE A 60 12.55 5.28 2.92
CA PHE A 60 12.48 4.70 4.25
C PHE A 60 13.72 3.86 4.52
N ASP A 61 14.29 3.96 5.71
CA ASP A 61 15.51 3.24 6.11
C ASP A 61 15.25 1.79 6.59
N GLY A 62 14.00 1.46 6.91
CA GLY A 62 13.60 0.16 7.43
C GLY A 62 13.87 -0.04 8.91
N THR A 63 14.22 1.01 9.65
CA THR A 63 14.51 0.98 11.08
C THR A 63 13.34 1.47 11.91
N ASP A 64 12.84 2.69 11.64
CA ASP A 64 11.72 3.31 12.36
C ASP A 64 10.92 4.31 11.51
N ASP A 65 11.34 4.56 10.28
CA ASP A 65 10.68 5.46 9.34
C ASP A 65 9.25 5.01 9.00
N ASN A 66 8.30 5.92 9.08
CA ASN A 66 6.92 5.66 8.68
C ASN A 66 6.16 6.95 8.38
N ILE A 67 5.02 6.81 7.69
CA ILE A 67 4.04 7.90 7.57
C ILE A 67 2.79 7.48 8.35
N SER A 68 2.44 8.24 9.39
CA SER A 68 1.22 8.01 10.17
C SER A 68 0.06 8.82 9.61
N ILE A 69 -1.09 8.17 9.43
CA ILE A 69 -2.32 8.80 8.91
C ILE A 69 -3.36 8.71 10.02
N GLY A 70 -3.75 9.85 10.57
CA GLY A 70 -4.47 9.97 11.85
C GLY A 70 -5.92 9.52 11.89
N SER A 71 -6.49 8.94 10.82
CA SER A 71 -7.90 8.51 10.81
C SER A 71 -8.06 7.11 10.24
N SER A 72 -9.06 6.36 10.73
CA SER A 72 -9.42 5.07 10.15
C SER A 72 -10.05 5.27 8.78
N ILE A 73 -9.31 4.90 7.73
CA ILE A 73 -9.77 5.05 6.34
C ILE A 73 -10.41 3.76 5.82
N LEU A 74 -10.05 2.60 6.41
CA LEU A 74 -10.47 1.27 5.95
C LEU A 74 -11.56 0.60 6.79
N ASN A 75 -12.37 1.33 7.53
CA ASN A 75 -13.50 0.72 8.24
C ASN A 75 -14.70 0.54 7.30
N VAL A 76 -14.55 -0.28 6.28
CA VAL A 76 -15.54 -0.50 5.22
C VAL A 76 -15.72 -1.98 4.93
N ASP A 77 -16.89 -2.36 4.38
CA ASP A 77 -17.23 -3.75 4.07
C ASP A 77 -16.51 -4.29 2.82
N ALA A 78 -16.02 -3.39 1.99
CA ALA A 78 -15.18 -3.70 0.84
C ALA A 78 -14.12 -2.62 0.66
N PHE A 79 -12.93 -2.99 0.21
CA PHE A 79 -11.85 -2.01 0.01
C PHE A 79 -10.83 -2.46 -1.04
N THR A 80 -10.02 -1.52 -1.46
CA THR A 80 -8.76 -1.77 -2.18
C THR A 80 -7.65 -0.93 -1.56
N VAL A 81 -6.50 -1.56 -1.37
CA VAL A 81 -5.22 -0.88 -1.10
C VAL A 81 -4.32 -1.12 -2.31
N GLU A 82 -3.77 -0.07 -2.89
CA GLU A 82 -2.75 -0.17 -3.94
C GLU A 82 -1.55 0.72 -3.63
N ALA A 83 -0.38 0.29 -4.05
CA ALA A 83 0.85 1.04 -3.89
C ALA A 83 1.82 0.81 -5.06
N ILE A 84 2.69 1.80 -5.28
CA ILE A 84 3.86 1.64 -6.16
C ILE A 84 5.08 1.72 -5.26
N VAL A 85 5.87 0.66 -5.29
CA VAL A 85 6.93 0.43 -4.31
C VAL A 85 8.23 -0.04 -4.99
N ASN A 86 9.34 0.29 -4.34
CA ASN A 86 10.65 -0.30 -4.57
C ASN A 86 11.21 -0.66 -3.19
N ILE A 87 10.93 -1.86 -2.72
CA ILE A 87 11.27 -2.28 -1.36
C ILE A 87 12.35 -3.34 -1.43
N THR A 88 13.41 -3.15 -0.64
CA THR A 88 14.47 -4.12 -0.46
C THR A 88 14.12 -5.06 0.70
N SER A 89 14.15 -6.35 0.44
CA SER A 89 13.88 -7.38 1.45
C SER A 89 15.20 -7.87 2.05
N THR A 90 15.69 -7.18 3.06
CA THR A 90 16.87 -7.63 3.82
C THR A 90 16.43 -8.40 5.07
N GLY A 91 17.03 -9.56 5.31
CA GLY A 91 16.75 -10.39 6.49
C GLY A 91 15.37 -11.08 6.45
N ASN A 92 14.99 -11.73 7.53
CA ASN A 92 13.74 -12.50 7.68
C ASN A 92 12.62 -11.72 8.35
N SER A 93 12.54 -10.40 8.19
CA SER A 93 11.49 -9.58 8.79
C SER A 93 10.42 -9.18 7.78
N ASN A 94 9.19 -8.97 8.26
CA ASN A 94 8.11 -8.42 7.46
C ASN A 94 8.45 -6.98 7.01
N LYS A 95 8.05 -6.63 5.80
CA LYS A 95 8.19 -5.28 5.24
C LYS A 95 6.80 -4.75 4.92
N THR A 96 6.24 -3.99 5.83
CA THR A 96 4.87 -3.50 5.70
C THR A 96 4.81 -2.35 4.70
N ILE A 97 3.92 -2.44 3.74
CA ILE A 97 3.62 -1.38 2.78
C ILE A 97 2.57 -0.43 3.38
N PHE A 98 1.50 -1.03 3.90
CA PHE A 98 0.39 -0.32 4.52
C PHE A 98 -0.17 -1.15 5.67
N SER A 99 -0.55 -0.50 6.75
CA SER A 99 -1.27 -1.12 7.86
C SER A 99 -2.41 -0.24 8.36
N ALA A 100 -3.44 -0.88 8.88
CA ALA A 100 -4.55 -0.22 9.56
C ALA A 100 -4.96 -1.01 10.82
N GLY A 101 -5.22 -0.32 11.93
CA GLY A 101 -5.59 -0.93 13.20
C GLY A 101 -4.45 -1.02 14.20
N ASN A 102 -4.54 -1.94 15.15
CA ASN A 102 -3.47 -2.21 16.11
C ASN A 102 -3.34 -3.71 16.42
N ASN A 103 -2.14 -4.12 16.85
CA ASN A 103 -1.81 -5.52 17.13
C ASN A 103 -2.62 -6.15 18.29
N SER A 104 -3.22 -5.34 19.14
CA SER A 104 -3.90 -5.81 20.34
C SER A 104 -5.41 -5.91 20.19
N SER A 105 -6.01 -5.29 19.19
CA SER A 105 -7.46 -5.30 19.05
C SER A 105 -7.95 -5.78 17.69
N ALA A 106 -7.49 -5.26 16.60
CA ALA A 106 -7.79 -5.72 15.25
C ALA A 106 -6.94 -4.94 14.26
N GLY A 107 -6.57 -5.53 13.16
CA GLY A 107 -5.79 -4.82 12.15
C GLY A 107 -5.55 -5.63 10.89
N ILE A 108 -5.14 -4.93 9.86
CA ILE A 108 -4.70 -5.49 8.59
C ILE A 108 -3.32 -4.96 8.24
N TRP A 109 -2.53 -5.81 7.62
CA TRP A 109 -1.18 -5.51 7.15
C TRP A 109 -1.04 -5.99 5.71
N PHE A 110 -0.77 -5.05 4.84
CA PHE A 110 -0.41 -5.31 3.47
C PHE A 110 1.11 -5.26 3.36
N LEU A 111 1.74 -6.40 3.12
CA LEU A 111 3.17 -6.59 3.26
C LEU A 111 3.79 -7.05 1.95
N LYS A 112 5.04 -6.61 1.70
CA LYS A 112 6.01 -7.39 0.93
C LYS A 112 6.86 -8.17 1.93
N HIS A 113 7.12 -9.45 1.65
CA HIS A 113 7.90 -10.34 2.50
C HIS A 113 7.32 -10.50 3.93
N ARG A 114 6.79 -11.64 4.18
CA ARG A 114 6.54 -12.16 5.53
C ARG A 114 7.67 -13.13 5.85
N SER A 115 8.19 -13.06 7.08
CA SER A 115 9.21 -14.00 7.57
C SER A 115 8.90 -15.46 7.17
N GLY A 116 9.86 -16.09 6.48
CA GLY A 116 9.72 -17.47 5.98
C GLY A 116 9.00 -17.64 4.64
N LEU A 117 8.45 -16.60 4.03
CA LEU A 117 7.72 -16.69 2.75
C LEU A 117 8.49 -16.11 1.54
N GLY A 118 9.70 -15.57 1.77
CA GLY A 118 10.44 -14.86 0.72
C GLY A 118 9.75 -13.56 0.32
N ASN A 119 10.09 -13.00 -0.83
CA ASN A 119 9.59 -11.70 -1.30
C ASN A 119 8.15 -11.76 -1.84
N ARG A 120 7.26 -12.52 -1.22
CA ARG A 120 5.86 -12.59 -1.62
C ARG A 120 5.07 -11.41 -1.10
N LEU A 121 4.04 -11.04 -1.84
CA LEU A 121 3.02 -10.12 -1.38
C LEU A 121 2.11 -10.87 -0.40
N VAL A 122 1.79 -10.25 0.72
CA VAL A 122 0.95 -10.87 1.75
C VAL A 122 -0.07 -9.87 2.27
N MET A 123 -1.32 -10.30 2.36
CA MET A 123 -2.33 -9.65 3.16
C MET A 123 -2.55 -10.46 4.43
N HIS A 124 -2.32 -9.85 5.57
CA HIS A 124 -2.52 -10.45 6.88
C HIS A 124 -3.54 -9.66 7.68
N GLY A 125 -4.42 -10.34 8.38
CA GLY A 125 -5.42 -9.73 9.23
C GLY A 125 -5.53 -10.43 10.58
N TYR A 126 -5.88 -9.67 11.61
CA TYR A 126 -6.02 -10.12 12.99
C TYR A 126 -7.24 -9.46 13.64
N ASP A 127 -8.01 -10.21 14.43
CA ASP A 127 -9.23 -9.71 15.07
C ASP A 127 -9.05 -9.36 16.55
N GLY A 128 -7.84 -9.37 17.04
CA GLY A 128 -7.50 -9.18 18.45
C GLY A 128 -7.31 -10.46 19.23
N VAL A 129 -7.74 -11.61 18.69
CA VAL A 129 -7.62 -12.93 19.32
C VAL A 129 -6.93 -13.93 18.40
N ASN A 130 -7.32 -13.96 17.13
CA ASN A 130 -6.82 -14.94 16.16
C ASN A 130 -6.40 -14.28 14.85
N PRO A 131 -5.42 -14.88 14.11
CA PRO A 131 -5.22 -14.56 12.72
C PRO A 131 -6.50 -14.88 11.93
N ARG A 132 -7.01 -13.92 11.16
CA ARG A 132 -8.24 -14.08 10.36
C ARG A 132 -7.96 -14.15 8.87
N VAL A 133 -6.95 -13.43 8.43
CA VAL A 133 -6.61 -13.34 7.01
C VAL A 133 -5.13 -13.67 6.85
N ASN A 134 -4.83 -14.53 5.89
CA ASN A 134 -3.46 -14.84 5.50
C ASN A 134 -3.42 -15.22 4.02
N VAL A 135 -3.51 -14.21 3.16
CA VAL A 135 -3.46 -14.38 1.71
C VAL A 135 -2.07 -14.03 1.22
N GLN A 136 -1.48 -14.90 0.39
CA GLN A 136 -0.15 -14.70 -0.16
C GLN A 136 -0.15 -14.89 -1.67
N SER A 137 0.72 -14.12 -2.34
CA SER A 137 0.94 -14.26 -3.77
C SER A 137 1.64 -15.58 -4.11
N THR A 138 1.44 -16.07 -5.33
CA THR A 138 2.18 -17.19 -5.89
C THR A 138 3.57 -16.73 -6.34
N ASN A 139 3.62 -15.61 -7.02
CA ASN A 139 4.86 -15.01 -7.49
C ASN A 139 5.49 -14.10 -6.43
N VAL A 140 6.79 -13.89 -6.56
CA VAL A 140 7.52 -12.94 -5.73
C VAL A 140 7.39 -11.52 -6.32
N VAL A 141 7.39 -10.52 -5.46
CA VAL A 141 7.61 -9.14 -5.87
C VAL A 141 9.11 -8.94 -6.02
N PRO A 142 9.61 -8.48 -7.16
CA PRO A 142 11.04 -8.26 -7.36
C PRO A 142 11.67 -7.43 -6.25
N ASP A 143 12.90 -7.75 -5.90
CA ASP A 143 13.62 -7.06 -4.83
C ASP A 143 14.38 -5.86 -5.39
N ALA A 144 14.28 -4.72 -4.75
CA ALA A 144 14.89 -3.46 -5.19
C ALA A 144 14.50 -3.04 -6.64
N GLU A 145 13.36 -3.50 -7.12
CA GLU A 145 12.77 -3.07 -8.39
C GLU A 145 11.42 -2.40 -8.16
N ASN A 146 11.01 -1.54 -9.09
CA ASN A 146 9.70 -0.92 -9.00
C ASN A 146 8.62 -1.95 -9.29
N ALA A 147 7.58 -1.95 -8.49
CA ALA A 147 6.42 -2.81 -8.67
C ALA A 147 5.12 -2.07 -8.30
N TYR A 148 4.07 -2.31 -9.05
CA TYR A 148 2.71 -1.99 -8.64
C TYR A 148 2.13 -3.20 -7.89
N VAL A 149 1.60 -2.97 -6.72
CA VAL A 149 0.99 -4.01 -5.88
C VAL A 149 -0.37 -3.56 -5.39
N ALA A 150 -1.32 -4.50 -5.35
CA ALA A 150 -2.65 -4.21 -4.81
C ALA A 150 -3.25 -5.42 -4.09
N VAL A 151 -4.17 -5.13 -3.18
CA VAL A 151 -5.09 -6.09 -2.57
C VAL A 151 -6.50 -5.55 -2.63
N THR A 152 -7.45 -6.39 -3.02
CA THR A 152 -8.88 -6.07 -2.99
C THR A 152 -9.60 -7.00 -2.01
N PHE A 153 -10.60 -6.48 -1.32
CA PHE A 153 -11.55 -7.23 -0.49
C PHE A 153 -12.97 -6.84 -0.89
N ASN A 154 -13.79 -7.81 -1.25
CA ASN A 154 -15.16 -7.59 -1.75
C ASN A 154 -16.26 -7.87 -0.71
N GLY A 155 -15.90 -7.97 0.56
CA GLY A 155 -16.80 -8.32 1.66
C GLY A 155 -16.76 -9.82 2.03
N THR A 156 -16.23 -10.67 1.16
CA THR A 156 -16.15 -12.12 1.37
C THR A 156 -14.81 -12.73 1.00
N SER A 157 -14.06 -12.14 0.10
CA SER A 157 -12.79 -12.69 -0.37
C SER A 157 -11.76 -11.62 -0.69
N TYR A 158 -10.51 -11.99 -0.51
CA TYR A 158 -9.32 -11.18 -0.83
C TYR A 158 -8.67 -11.65 -2.12
N GLN A 159 -8.18 -10.72 -2.94
CA GLN A 159 -7.38 -10.99 -4.11
C GLN A 159 -6.15 -10.07 -4.13
N LEU A 160 -4.98 -10.67 -4.37
CA LEU A 160 -3.73 -9.93 -4.56
C LEU A 160 -3.46 -9.69 -6.04
N TYR A 161 -2.73 -8.60 -6.32
CA TYR A 161 -2.31 -8.24 -7.68
C TYR A 161 -0.86 -7.77 -7.67
N ILE A 162 -0.11 -8.21 -8.68
CA ILE A 162 1.24 -7.75 -8.97
C ILE A 162 1.25 -7.24 -10.41
N ASN A 163 1.71 -6.01 -10.62
CA ASN A 163 1.80 -5.35 -11.92
C ASN A 163 0.49 -5.45 -12.74
N GLY A 164 -0.64 -5.20 -12.07
CA GLY A 164 -1.96 -5.16 -12.68
C GLY A 164 -2.60 -6.51 -12.97
N VAL A 165 -1.93 -7.62 -12.64
CA VAL A 165 -2.41 -8.99 -12.87
C VAL A 165 -2.73 -9.65 -11.52
N ALA A 166 -3.87 -10.34 -11.45
CA ALA A 166 -4.23 -11.14 -10.27
C ALA A 166 -3.19 -12.23 -10.02
N ASP A 167 -2.73 -12.34 -8.79
CA ASP A 167 -1.70 -13.29 -8.38
C ASP A 167 -2.15 -14.11 -7.17
N GLY A 168 -1.99 -15.43 -7.28
CA GLY A 168 -2.52 -16.37 -6.31
C GLY A 168 -4.04 -16.57 -6.41
N ASN A 169 -4.56 -17.48 -5.62
CA ASN A 169 -6.00 -17.71 -5.54
C ASN A 169 -6.66 -16.66 -4.65
N SER A 170 -7.90 -16.30 -5.01
CA SER A 170 -8.76 -15.56 -4.11
C SER A 170 -9.04 -16.40 -2.85
N VAL A 171 -8.89 -15.80 -1.68
CA VAL A 171 -9.10 -16.46 -0.40
C VAL A 171 -10.34 -15.88 0.27
N SER A 172 -11.32 -16.75 0.54
CA SER A 172 -12.51 -16.37 1.32
C SER A 172 -12.14 -16.26 2.78
N ASP A 173 -12.42 -15.10 3.37
CA ASP A 173 -12.22 -14.86 4.80
C ASP A 173 -13.07 -13.69 5.29
N ASN A 174 -13.24 -13.61 6.60
CA ASN A 174 -14.02 -12.55 7.21
C ASN A 174 -13.27 -11.22 7.19
N LYS A 175 -14.03 -10.13 7.09
CA LYS A 175 -13.52 -8.79 7.27
C LYS A 175 -12.91 -8.66 8.66
N VAL A 176 -11.70 -8.16 8.73
CA VAL A 176 -11.08 -7.69 9.96
C VAL A 176 -11.31 -6.19 10.07
N GLY A 177 -11.91 -5.75 11.15
CA GLY A 177 -12.16 -4.34 11.39
C GLY A 177 -10.84 -3.56 11.54
N ALA A 178 -10.62 -2.58 10.68
CA ALA A 178 -9.54 -1.62 10.86
C ALA A 178 -9.95 -0.58 11.91
N THR A 179 -9.15 -0.40 12.94
CA THR A 179 -9.41 0.55 14.01
C THR A 179 -8.40 1.68 13.99
N SER A 180 -8.80 2.85 14.28
CA SER A 180 -8.15 4.11 14.68
C SER A 180 -6.87 4.62 14.00
N SER A 181 -5.92 3.82 13.52
CA SER A 181 -4.63 4.32 13.01
C SER A 181 -4.21 3.63 11.72
N ASN A 182 -3.66 4.41 10.78
CA ASN A 182 -3.14 3.88 9.52
C ASN A 182 -1.70 4.32 9.36
N PHE A 183 -0.86 3.44 8.80
CA PHE A 183 0.55 3.70 8.57
C PHE A 183 1.00 3.22 7.19
N ILE A 184 1.90 3.98 6.59
CA ILE A 184 2.66 3.57 5.41
C ILE A 184 4.07 3.22 5.88
N ALA A 185 4.66 2.16 5.34
CA ALA A 185 5.99 1.62 5.59
C ALA A 185 6.21 1.02 6.99
N SER A 186 5.19 0.84 7.80
CA SER A 186 5.33 0.17 9.10
C SER A 186 4.09 -0.59 9.53
N ASN A 187 4.27 -1.54 10.43
CA ASN A 187 3.18 -2.15 11.17
C ASN A 187 2.87 -1.30 12.40
N ILE A 188 1.84 -0.45 12.27
CA ILE A 188 1.30 0.38 13.37
C ILE A 188 2.37 1.27 14.04
N GLY A 189 3.38 1.72 13.26
CA GLY A 189 4.44 2.58 13.77
C GLY A 189 5.37 1.95 14.82
N THR A 190 5.37 0.61 14.95
CA THR A 190 6.12 -0.07 16.03
C THR A 190 7.11 -1.13 15.56
N ASN A 191 6.91 -1.72 14.40
CA ASN A 191 7.80 -2.75 13.85
C ASN A 191 7.52 -3.01 12.37
N SER A 192 8.23 -3.98 11.78
CA SER A 192 8.04 -4.40 10.38
C SER A 192 8.17 -3.25 9.38
N TYR A 193 9.12 -2.38 9.63
CA TYR A 193 9.44 -1.24 8.78
C TYR A 193 9.96 -1.70 7.42
N ALA A 194 9.53 -1.04 6.35
CA ALA A 194 9.93 -1.36 4.99
C ALA A 194 11.07 -0.45 4.53
N PRO A 195 12.28 -0.97 4.25
CA PRO A 195 13.34 -0.18 3.64
C PRO A 195 13.11 -0.04 2.13
N GLY A 196 13.41 1.14 1.59
CA GLY A 196 13.29 1.42 0.16
C GLY A 196 12.43 2.62 -0.14
N THR A 197 11.70 2.60 -1.23
CA THR A 197 10.91 3.74 -1.70
C THR A 197 9.45 3.36 -1.91
N ILE A 198 8.54 4.20 -1.43
CA ILE A 198 7.11 4.13 -1.75
C ILE A 198 6.76 5.43 -2.49
N TYR A 199 6.29 5.29 -3.73
CA TYR A 199 6.02 6.42 -4.61
C TYR A 199 4.61 6.94 -4.47
N ALA A 200 3.64 6.02 -4.36
CA ALA A 200 2.23 6.35 -4.22
C ALA A 200 1.50 5.26 -3.44
N VAL A 201 0.48 5.66 -2.69
CA VAL A 201 -0.48 4.75 -2.01
C VAL A 201 -1.88 5.29 -2.26
N ARG A 202 -2.82 4.39 -2.57
CA ARG A 202 -4.24 4.72 -2.75
C ARG A 202 -5.12 3.72 -2.03
N LEU A 203 -6.21 4.23 -1.48
CA LEU A 203 -7.23 3.45 -0.79
C LEU A 203 -8.59 3.73 -1.41
N TYR A 204 -9.34 2.67 -1.65
CA TYR A 204 -10.71 2.73 -2.15
C TYR A 204 -11.65 2.11 -1.13
N ASN A 205 -12.85 2.66 -1.03
CA ASN A 205 -13.94 2.09 -0.22
C ASN A 205 -14.78 1.04 -0.99
N LYS A 206 -14.19 0.44 -2.00
CA LYS A 206 -14.75 -0.66 -2.81
C LYS A 206 -13.66 -1.62 -3.21
N ALA A 207 -14.01 -2.86 -3.51
CA ALA A 207 -13.13 -3.76 -4.23
C ALA A 207 -13.08 -3.34 -5.70
N LEU A 208 -11.92 -2.93 -6.18
CA LEU A 208 -11.71 -2.72 -7.61
C LEU A 208 -11.78 -4.07 -8.32
N SER A 209 -12.42 -4.09 -9.49
CA SER A 209 -12.37 -5.23 -10.40
C SER A 209 -10.96 -5.40 -10.98
N ALA A 210 -10.64 -6.59 -11.50
CA ALA A 210 -9.37 -6.84 -12.16
C ALA A 210 -9.10 -5.87 -13.32
N THR A 211 -10.15 -5.46 -14.03
CA THR A 211 -10.06 -4.45 -15.11
C THR A 211 -9.67 -3.07 -14.57
N GLU A 212 -10.26 -2.64 -13.45
CA GLU A 212 -9.95 -1.37 -12.81
C GLU A 212 -8.52 -1.37 -12.23
N VAL A 213 -8.09 -2.48 -11.63
CA VAL A 213 -6.69 -2.65 -11.16
C VAL A 213 -5.71 -2.59 -12.34
N ALA A 214 -6.01 -3.28 -13.44
CA ALA A 214 -5.20 -3.22 -14.66
C ALA A 214 -5.20 -1.80 -15.28
N GLN A 215 -6.32 -1.07 -15.23
CA GLN A 215 -6.38 0.33 -15.65
C GLN A 215 -5.44 1.20 -14.82
N ASN A 216 -5.48 1.08 -13.48
CA ASN A 216 -4.62 1.84 -12.58
C ASN A 216 -3.14 1.53 -12.82
N PHE A 217 -2.78 0.27 -12.99
CA PHE A 217 -1.43 -0.12 -13.38
C PHE A 217 -1.03 0.52 -14.71
N ASN A 218 -1.83 0.36 -15.77
CA ASN A 218 -1.53 0.88 -17.10
C ASN A 218 -1.41 2.41 -17.14
N SER A 219 -2.11 3.13 -16.25
CA SER A 219 -2.01 4.58 -16.15
C SER A 219 -0.65 5.05 -15.62
N GLN A 220 0.11 4.17 -14.97
CA GLN A 220 1.30 4.55 -14.22
C GLN A 220 2.57 3.80 -14.61
N LYS A 221 2.46 2.62 -15.24
CA LYS A 221 3.61 1.77 -15.55
C LYS A 221 4.72 2.48 -16.33
N SER A 222 4.39 3.41 -17.22
CA SER A 222 5.38 4.18 -17.98
C SER A 222 6.19 5.15 -17.12
N ARG A 223 5.58 5.71 -16.07
CA ARG A 223 6.30 6.59 -15.13
C ARG A 223 7.32 5.81 -14.31
N PHE A 224 7.01 4.58 -13.94
CA PHE A 224 7.83 3.78 -13.02
C PHE A 224 8.65 2.70 -13.73
N VAL A 225 8.52 2.59 -15.05
CA VAL A 225 9.26 1.61 -15.88
C VAL A 225 9.00 0.17 -15.39
N ILE A 226 7.72 -0.18 -15.21
CA ILE A 226 7.22 -1.49 -14.79
C ILE A 226 6.26 -2.11 -15.80
#